data_54159ce6689ed78dba38cee3861d0763
#
_entry.id   54159ce6689ed78dba38cee3861d0763
#
_cell.length_a   1.000
_cell.length_b   1.000
_cell.length_c   1.000
_cell.angle_alpha   90.00
_cell.angle_beta   90.00
_cell.angle_gamma   90.00
#
_symmetry.space_group_name_H-M   'P 1'
#
loop_
_entity.id
_entity.type
_entity.pdbx_description
1 polymer ?
#
loop_
_entity_poly.entity_id
_entity_poly.type
_entity_poly.pdbx_seq_one_letter_code
_entity_poly.pdbx_strand_id
1 'polypeptide(L)'
;MIELAPDQLPPLARWFAAGAPGPAALAEHVPASGTGSWWADRAHAPRALAVACAGQVLLRGDPSALAPDALAVFDAHYVQAPTCFLPALRSAFDRIVPWERMLYVHQLPVAAPCPPRGVTVRRLVPGDAPALAALAPDAAWLHASWGGPAGLAASGLGWAAFQEDEVLAVACTYFRGSAYEDIACHTDPAHRRRRLALACVTALCQDIAGRGHTPSWTCSRDNRPSRLLAWVAGFRLVHEYVHYLTGQPARCGAVPGSPAAHPAAAVRPGDTKASPGGTPRWRGRDSVR
;
A
#
# COMPACT_ATOMS: atom_id res chain seq x y z
N MET A 1 -0.96 22.06 9.86
CA MET A 1 0.18 21.40 10.55
C MET A 1 1.49 22.00 10.06
N ILE A 2 2.56 21.83 10.82
CA ILE A 2 3.93 22.25 10.44
C ILE A 2 4.76 21.00 10.15
N GLU A 3 5.60 21.06 9.14
CA GLU A 3 6.55 19.99 8.83
C GLU A 3 7.71 20.01 9.82
N LEU A 4 8.12 18.83 10.27
CA LEU A 4 9.19 18.66 11.26
C LEU A 4 10.52 18.34 10.57
N ALA A 5 11.61 18.88 11.10
CA ALA A 5 12.94 18.51 10.66
C ALA A 5 13.36 17.11 11.21
N PRO A 6 14.27 16.40 10.53
CA PRO A 6 14.67 15.04 10.92
C PRO A 6 15.21 14.90 12.35
N ASP A 7 15.88 15.92 12.86
CA ASP A 7 16.43 15.97 14.22
C ASP A 7 15.36 16.04 15.32
N GLN A 8 14.12 16.43 14.98
CA GLN A 8 12.98 16.51 15.89
C GLN A 8 12.24 15.17 16.04
N LEU A 9 12.51 14.18 15.19
CA LEU A 9 11.73 12.93 15.11
C LEU A 9 11.99 11.91 16.23
N PRO A 10 13.23 11.71 16.75
CA PRO A 10 13.48 10.61 17.68
C PRO A 10 12.55 10.56 18.90
N PRO A 11 12.24 11.68 19.61
CA PRO A 11 11.33 11.64 20.75
C PRO A 11 9.87 11.37 20.37
N LEU A 12 9.51 11.55 19.09
CA LEU A 12 8.15 11.44 18.59
C LEU A 12 7.82 10.04 18.05
N ALA A 13 8.83 9.21 17.78
CA ALA A 13 8.64 7.84 17.27
C ALA A 13 7.69 7.00 18.14
N ARG A 14 7.68 7.24 19.46
CA ARG A 14 6.81 6.55 20.44
C ARG A 14 5.29 6.76 20.20
N TRP A 15 4.90 7.73 19.39
CA TRP A 15 3.49 7.98 19.04
C TRP A 15 2.91 6.93 18.10
N PHE A 16 3.78 6.18 17.46
CA PHE A 16 3.42 5.11 16.56
C PHE A 16 3.89 3.78 17.15
N ALA A 17 3.08 2.75 17.01
CA ALA A 17 3.43 1.42 17.48
C ALA A 17 4.62 0.89 16.68
N ALA A 18 5.82 0.94 17.25
CA ALA A 18 7.00 0.35 16.66
C ALA A 18 6.81 -1.15 16.45
N GLY A 19 7.33 -1.67 15.35
CA GLY A 19 7.26 -3.08 15.03
C GLY A 19 5.84 -3.60 14.79
N ALA A 20 4.89 -2.74 14.38
CA ALA A 20 3.55 -3.17 13.97
C ALA A 20 3.46 -3.34 12.44
N PRO A 21 2.67 -4.35 11.95
CA PRO A 21 2.56 -4.63 10.53
C PRO A 21 1.74 -3.60 9.75
N GLY A 22 1.92 -3.60 8.45
CA GLY A 22 1.16 -2.81 7.49
C GLY A 22 1.46 -1.31 7.56
N PRO A 23 0.43 -0.43 7.52
CA PRO A 23 0.65 1.01 7.44
C PRO A 23 1.46 1.60 8.61
N ALA A 24 1.50 0.93 9.75
CA ALA A 24 2.29 1.39 10.90
C ALA A 24 3.79 1.48 10.58
N ALA A 25 4.28 0.61 9.70
CA ALA A 25 5.66 0.63 9.23
C ALA A 25 6.06 1.95 8.52
N LEU A 26 5.08 2.74 8.04
CA LEU A 26 5.33 4.03 7.39
C LEU A 26 6.08 5.01 8.31
N ALA A 27 5.74 5.03 9.60
CA ALA A 27 6.40 5.93 10.56
C ALA A 27 7.89 5.61 10.76
N GLU A 28 8.26 4.34 10.67
CA GLU A 28 9.65 3.90 10.75
C GLU A 28 10.37 4.03 9.40
N HIS A 29 9.61 3.85 8.30
CA HIS A 29 10.14 3.93 6.94
C HIS A 29 10.67 5.33 6.60
N VAL A 30 9.95 6.39 6.96
CA VAL A 30 10.32 7.78 6.59
C VAL A 30 11.73 8.14 7.08
N PRO A 31 12.10 7.99 8.35
CA PRO A 31 13.47 8.27 8.78
C PRO A 31 14.51 7.29 8.22
N ALA A 32 14.12 6.04 7.93
CA ALA A 32 15.05 5.03 7.41
C ALA A 32 15.34 5.20 5.91
N SER A 33 14.37 5.67 5.12
CA SER A 33 14.52 5.87 3.68
C SER A 33 14.90 7.29 3.28
N GLY A 34 14.66 8.26 4.19
CA GLY A 34 14.75 9.68 3.85
C GLY A 34 13.64 10.17 2.91
N THR A 35 12.57 9.38 2.71
CA THR A 35 11.47 9.70 1.79
C THR A 35 10.18 9.87 2.57
N GLY A 36 9.51 11.02 2.39
CA GLY A 36 8.31 11.39 3.13
C GLY A 36 8.59 12.43 4.20
N SER A 37 7.57 12.77 4.98
CA SER A 37 7.61 13.88 5.93
C SER A 37 6.84 13.57 7.20
N TRP A 38 7.26 14.18 8.30
CA TRP A 38 6.56 14.22 9.57
C TRP A 38 5.99 15.60 9.81
N TRP A 39 4.81 15.66 10.41
CA TRP A 39 4.06 16.89 10.65
C TRP A 39 3.52 16.91 12.07
N ALA A 40 3.44 18.09 12.67
CA ALA A 40 2.84 18.29 13.99
C ALA A 40 1.89 19.49 14.00
N ASP A 41 0.98 19.53 14.99
CA ASP A 41 0.15 20.71 15.25
C ASP A 41 1.00 21.91 15.72
N ARG A 42 2.13 21.64 16.38
CA ARG A 42 3.08 22.64 16.89
C ARG A 42 4.48 22.06 17.06
N ALA A 43 5.50 22.95 17.09
CA ALA A 43 6.91 22.54 17.19
C ALA A 43 7.29 21.92 18.55
N HIS A 44 6.69 22.40 19.64
CA HIS A 44 7.02 21.95 20.99
C HIS A 44 5.82 21.28 21.66
N ALA A 45 6.06 20.14 22.31
CA ALA A 45 5.03 19.34 22.98
C ALA A 45 3.80 19.11 22.08
N PRO A 46 3.96 18.50 20.89
CA PRO A 46 2.86 18.29 19.97
C PRO A 46 1.77 17.42 20.60
N ARG A 47 0.53 17.72 20.25
CA ARG A 47 -0.65 16.94 20.65
C ARG A 47 -1.23 16.14 19.50
N ALA A 48 -0.93 16.52 18.26
CA ALA A 48 -1.31 15.77 17.06
C ALA A 48 -0.13 15.65 16.09
N LEU A 49 0.06 14.48 15.52
CA LEU A 49 1.11 14.14 14.58
C LEU A 49 0.55 13.52 13.32
N ALA A 50 1.21 13.78 12.20
CA ALA A 50 1.03 13.07 10.95
C ALA A 50 2.37 12.59 10.39
N VAL A 51 2.37 11.44 9.75
CA VAL A 51 3.48 10.95 8.94
C VAL A 51 2.96 10.69 7.54
N ALA A 52 3.60 11.27 6.53
CA ALA A 52 3.18 11.18 5.14
C ALA A 52 4.30 10.61 4.27
N CYS A 53 3.96 9.64 3.41
CA CYS A 53 4.85 9.10 2.39
C CYS A 53 4.04 8.47 1.27
N ALA A 54 4.44 8.71 0.02
CA ALA A 54 3.85 8.07 -1.16
C ALA A 54 2.31 8.16 -1.22
N GLY A 55 1.75 9.33 -0.86
CA GLY A 55 0.31 9.58 -0.86
C GLY A 55 -0.45 8.92 0.30
N GLN A 56 0.23 8.27 1.23
CA GLN A 56 -0.37 7.74 2.45
C GLN A 56 -0.02 8.59 3.66
N VAL A 57 -0.96 8.71 4.60
CA VAL A 57 -0.81 9.53 5.81
C VAL A 57 -1.30 8.74 7.02
N LEU A 58 -0.50 8.74 8.09
CA LEU A 58 -0.92 8.27 9.41
C LEU A 58 -1.16 9.47 10.32
N LEU A 59 -2.36 9.59 10.91
CA LEU A 59 -2.68 10.59 11.92
C LEU A 59 -2.74 9.95 13.32
N ARG A 60 -2.19 10.64 14.32
CA ARG A 60 -2.22 10.23 15.72
C ARG A 60 -2.38 11.45 16.64
N GLY A 61 -2.91 11.21 17.82
CA GLY A 61 -3.05 12.20 18.89
C GLY A 61 -4.45 12.76 19.04
N ASP A 62 -4.52 14.03 19.40
CA ASP A 62 -5.74 14.76 19.75
C ASP A 62 -6.19 15.68 18.60
N PRO A 63 -7.28 15.36 17.89
CA PRO A 63 -7.79 16.20 16.82
C PRO A 63 -8.25 17.59 17.27
N SER A 64 -8.57 17.79 18.56
CA SER A 64 -8.95 19.10 19.09
C SER A 64 -7.80 20.11 19.11
N ALA A 65 -6.56 19.64 18.96
CA ALA A 65 -5.36 20.48 18.84
C ALA A 65 -5.16 21.06 17.43
N LEU A 66 -5.92 20.61 16.44
CA LEU A 66 -5.78 21.02 15.06
C LEU A 66 -6.63 22.25 14.76
N ALA A 67 -6.03 23.23 14.06
CA ALA A 67 -6.80 24.28 13.42
C ALA A 67 -7.69 23.70 12.29
N PRO A 68 -8.80 24.37 11.94
CA PRO A 68 -9.77 23.83 10.95
C PRO A 68 -9.16 23.46 9.60
N ASP A 69 -8.15 24.19 9.14
CA ASP A 69 -7.45 24.01 7.87
C ASP A 69 -6.14 23.22 7.98
N ALA A 70 -5.77 22.80 9.20
CA ALA A 70 -4.47 22.17 9.47
C ALA A 70 -4.22 20.91 8.65
N LEU A 71 -5.27 20.20 8.26
CA LEU A 71 -5.18 18.96 7.49
C LEU A 71 -5.22 19.17 5.97
N ALA A 72 -5.46 20.41 5.48
CA ALA A 72 -5.60 20.69 4.05
C ALA A 72 -4.36 20.30 3.22
N VAL A 73 -3.18 20.29 3.85
CA VAL A 73 -1.92 19.83 3.24
C VAL A 73 -1.99 18.37 2.76
N PHE A 74 -2.92 17.58 3.28
CA PHE A 74 -3.12 16.18 2.91
C PHE A 74 -4.29 15.98 1.93
N ASP A 75 -4.55 16.96 1.06
CA ASP A 75 -5.49 16.79 -0.05
C ASP A 75 -5.02 15.67 -1.00
N ALA A 76 -5.96 14.89 -1.53
CA ALA A 76 -5.70 13.74 -2.40
C ALA A 76 -4.80 12.64 -1.79
N HIS A 77 -4.83 12.48 -0.46
CA HIS A 77 -4.09 11.43 0.26
C HIS A 77 -5.01 10.34 0.81
N TYR A 78 -4.43 9.18 1.06
CA TYR A 78 -5.05 8.07 1.79
C TYR A 78 -4.69 8.18 3.28
N VAL A 79 -5.62 8.65 4.07
CA VAL A 79 -5.40 8.94 5.49
C VAL A 79 -5.88 7.76 6.34
N GLN A 80 -5.00 7.21 7.17
CA GLN A 80 -5.34 6.33 8.27
C GLN A 80 -5.33 7.13 9.58
N ALA A 81 -6.46 7.15 10.26
CA ALA A 81 -6.63 7.89 11.50
C ALA A 81 -7.56 7.13 12.46
N PRO A 82 -7.42 7.32 13.79
CA PRO A 82 -8.44 6.98 14.74
C PRO A 82 -9.77 7.67 14.42
N THR A 83 -10.91 7.05 14.77
CA THR A 83 -12.24 7.57 14.45
C THR A 83 -12.53 8.96 15.00
N CYS A 84 -11.86 9.35 16.10
CA CYS A 84 -11.95 10.70 16.67
C CYS A 84 -11.48 11.80 15.72
N PHE A 85 -10.67 11.49 14.68
CA PHE A 85 -10.27 12.44 13.67
C PHE A 85 -11.31 12.69 12.58
N LEU A 86 -12.38 11.89 12.48
CA LEU A 86 -13.38 12.04 11.41
C LEU A 86 -14.05 13.42 11.38
N PRO A 87 -14.42 14.05 12.50
CA PRO A 87 -14.93 15.42 12.47
C PRO A 87 -13.93 16.42 11.87
N ALA A 88 -12.65 16.34 12.26
CA ALA A 88 -11.60 17.22 11.73
C ALA A 88 -11.34 16.98 10.22
N LEU A 89 -11.34 15.73 9.78
CA LEU A 89 -11.23 15.40 8.35
C LEU A 89 -12.43 15.95 7.55
N ARG A 90 -13.65 15.81 8.07
CA ARG A 90 -14.87 16.34 7.42
C ARG A 90 -14.92 17.86 7.40
N SER A 91 -14.27 18.53 8.34
CA SER A 91 -14.15 19.99 8.34
C SER A 91 -13.09 20.49 7.37
N ALA A 92 -12.01 19.73 7.18
CA ALA A 92 -10.89 20.12 6.33
C ALA A 92 -11.09 19.82 4.83
N PHE A 93 -11.98 18.86 4.50
CA PHE A 93 -12.16 18.39 3.12
C PHE A 93 -13.63 18.33 2.73
N ASP A 94 -13.95 18.84 1.56
CA ASP A 94 -15.31 18.80 0.99
C ASP A 94 -15.80 17.36 0.80
N ARG A 95 -14.86 16.46 0.55
CA ARG A 95 -15.14 15.05 0.36
C ARG A 95 -14.10 14.16 1.03
N ILE A 96 -14.59 13.17 1.79
CA ILE A 96 -13.80 12.05 2.27
C ILE A 96 -14.50 10.75 1.86
N VAL A 97 -13.74 9.83 1.27
CA VAL A 97 -14.27 8.54 0.82
C VAL A 97 -13.63 7.43 1.65
N PRO A 98 -14.40 6.66 2.43
CA PRO A 98 -13.87 5.52 3.14
C PRO A 98 -13.44 4.43 2.15
N TRP A 99 -12.30 3.83 2.38
CA TRP A 99 -11.75 2.77 1.58
C TRP A 99 -11.33 1.61 2.49
N GLU A 100 -12.09 0.53 2.44
CA GLU A 100 -11.85 -0.65 3.26
C GLU A 100 -10.57 -1.37 2.84
N ARG A 101 -9.72 -1.63 3.80
CA ARG A 101 -8.41 -2.24 3.62
C ARG A 101 -8.29 -3.50 4.46
N MET A 102 -7.52 -4.44 3.97
CA MET A 102 -7.23 -5.71 4.61
C MET A 102 -5.72 -5.81 4.82
N LEU A 103 -5.31 -6.13 6.05
CA LEU A 103 -3.94 -6.36 6.46
C LEU A 103 -3.71 -7.86 6.64
N TYR A 104 -2.71 -8.36 5.95
CA TYR A 104 -2.26 -9.74 6.04
C TYR A 104 -0.82 -9.78 6.56
N VAL A 105 -0.47 -10.87 7.25
CA VAL A 105 0.89 -11.17 7.70
C VAL A 105 1.30 -12.52 7.13
N HIS A 106 2.56 -12.63 6.71
CA HIS A 106 3.11 -13.88 6.20
C HIS A 106 3.28 -14.88 7.35
N GLN A 107 2.68 -16.05 7.21
CA GLN A 107 2.66 -17.08 8.25
C GLN A 107 3.18 -18.43 7.76
N LEU A 108 3.07 -18.69 6.47
CA LEU A 108 3.37 -19.99 5.88
C LEU A 108 4.38 -19.82 4.74
N PRO A 109 5.63 -20.29 4.90
CA PRO A 109 6.58 -20.27 3.80
C PRO A 109 6.07 -21.14 2.65
N VAL A 110 6.16 -20.60 1.43
CA VAL A 110 5.73 -21.23 0.20
C VAL A 110 6.93 -21.40 -0.72
N ALA A 111 7.01 -22.55 -1.39
CA ALA A 111 8.04 -22.75 -2.40
C ALA A 111 7.84 -21.79 -3.59
N ALA A 112 8.93 -21.17 -4.03
CA ALA A 112 8.89 -20.32 -5.21
C ALA A 112 8.54 -21.14 -6.45
N PRO A 113 7.57 -20.69 -7.26
CA PRO A 113 7.28 -21.35 -8.53
C PRO A 113 8.48 -21.15 -9.48
N CYS A 114 8.74 -22.18 -10.29
CA CYS A 114 9.72 -22.08 -11.37
C CYS A 114 9.27 -21.00 -12.38
N PRO A 115 10.11 -20.00 -12.69
CA PRO A 115 9.79 -19.03 -13.74
C PRO A 115 9.62 -19.70 -15.11
N PRO A 116 8.82 -19.15 -16.00
CA PRO A 116 8.75 -19.61 -17.39
C PRO A 116 10.11 -19.54 -18.09
N ARG A 117 10.29 -20.36 -19.15
CA ARG A 117 11.51 -20.34 -19.96
C ARG A 117 11.81 -18.93 -20.48
N GLY A 118 13.07 -18.50 -20.38
CA GLY A 118 13.52 -17.16 -20.79
C GLY A 118 13.20 -16.05 -19.78
N VAL A 119 12.65 -16.38 -18.60
CA VAL A 119 12.41 -15.40 -17.52
C VAL A 119 13.34 -15.69 -16.34
N THR A 120 14.02 -14.67 -15.87
CA THR A 120 14.88 -14.71 -14.68
C THR A 120 14.24 -13.90 -13.54
N VAL A 121 14.14 -14.49 -12.34
CA VAL A 121 13.72 -13.77 -11.12
C VAL A 121 14.97 -13.49 -10.29
N ARG A 122 15.25 -12.21 -10.05
CA ARG A 122 16.42 -11.77 -9.30
C ARG A 122 16.15 -10.53 -8.48
N ARG A 123 17.04 -10.25 -7.52
CA ARG A 123 17.03 -9.00 -6.76
C ARG A 123 17.32 -7.82 -7.69
N LEU A 124 16.67 -6.68 -7.42
CA LEU A 124 16.96 -5.41 -8.06
C LEU A 124 18.35 -4.90 -7.67
N VAL A 125 19.01 -4.29 -8.63
CA VAL A 125 20.30 -3.61 -8.45
C VAL A 125 20.19 -2.17 -8.98
N PRO A 126 21.07 -1.23 -8.60
CA PRO A 126 20.98 0.17 -9.04
C PRO A 126 20.87 0.36 -10.56
N GLY A 127 21.49 -0.53 -11.34
CA GLY A 127 21.42 -0.54 -12.80
C GLY A 127 20.02 -0.81 -13.38
N ASP A 128 19.07 -1.30 -12.57
CA ASP A 128 17.69 -1.58 -13.02
C ASP A 128 16.78 -0.34 -12.98
N ALA A 129 17.27 0.81 -12.52
CA ALA A 129 16.49 2.05 -12.44
C ALA A 129 15.84 2.43 -13.79
N PRO A 130 16.50 2.34 -14.95
CA PRO A 130 15.86 2.60 -16.25
C PRO A 130 14.71 1.64 -16.58
N ALA A 131 14.88 0.34 -16.30
CA ALA A 131 13.84 -0.66 -16.51
C ALA A 131 12.61 -0.44 -15.60
N LEU A 132 12.82 -0.03 -14.34
CA LEU A 132 11.74 0.38 -13.44
C LEU A 132 11.06 1.68 -13.90
N ALA A 133 11.80 2.64 -14.46
CA ALA A 133 11.24 3.87 -15.00
C ALA A 133 10.42 3.64 -16.27
N ALA A 134 10.69 2.56 -17.00
CA ALA A 134 9.96 2.17 -18.20
C ALA A 134 8.63 1.46 -17.90
N LEU A 135 8.35 1.12 -16.62
CA LEU A 135 7.05 0.58 -16.23
C LEU A 135 5.93 1.55 -16.61
N ALA A 136 4.74 0.99 -16.91
CA ALA A 136 3.58 1.80 -17.23
C ALA A 136 3.27 2.83 -16.14
N PRO A 137 2.77 4.03 -16.51
CA PRO A 137 2.52 5.13 -15.54
C PRO A 137 1.63 4.73 -14.36
N ASP A 138 0.71 3.79 -14.55
CA ASP A 138 -0.16 3.26 -13.49
C ASP A 138 0.58 2.36 -12.49
N ALA A 139 1.84 1.98 -12.77
CA ALA A 139 2.72 1.26 -11.86
C ALA A 139 3.68 2.17 -11.07
N ALA A 140 3.74 3.48 -11.36
CA ALA A 140 4.67 4.43 -10.73
C ALA A 140 4.54 4.52 -9.20
N TRP A 141 3.37 4.21 -8.65
CA TRP A 141 3.15 4.14 -7.21
C TRP A 141 4.09 3.16 -6.50
N LEU A 142 4.52 2.10 -7.19
CA LEU A 142 5.31 1.01 -6.62
C LEU A 142 6.64 1.46 -6.03
N HIS A 143 7.28 2.44 -6.64
CA HIS A 143 8.57 2.99 -6.20
C HIS A 143 8.45 4.37 -5.51
N ALA A 144 7.21 4.87 -5.31
CA ALA A 144 6.98 6.20 -4.73
C ALA A 144 7.51 6.32 -3.29
N SER A 145 7.41 5.26 -2.49
CA SER A 145 7.93 5.24 -1.11
C SER A 145 9.46 5.31 -1.02
N TRP A 146 10.17 5.08 -2.12
CA TRP A 146 11.63 5.16 -2.23
C TRP A 146 12.09 6.41 -3.01
N GLY A 147 11.19 7.37 -3.27
CA GLY A 147 11.52 8.57 -4.02
C GLY A 147 11.71 8.34 -5.52
N GLY A 148 11.26 7.20 -6.04
CA GLY A 148 11.30 6.89 -7.47
C GLY A 148 12.07 5.61 -7.83
N PRO A 149 12.21 5.33 -9.15
CA PRO A 149 12.83 4.12 -9.64
C PRO A 149 14.28 3.91 -9.16
N ALA A 150 15.07 4.99 -9.16
CA ALA A 150 16.47 4.94 -8.71
C ALA A 150 16.58 4.60 -7.21
N GLY A 151 15.72 5.19 -6.37
CA GLY A 151 15.69 4.89 -4.94
C GLY A 151 15.29 3.45 -4.66
N LEU A 152 14.26 2.93 -5.34
CA LEU A 152 13.88 1.52 -5.19
C LEU A 152 14.99 0.59 -5.68
N ALA A 153 15.59 0.84 -6.85
CA ALA A 153 16.68 0.01 -7.38
C ALA A 153 17.90 0.00 -6.44
N ALA A 154 18.25 1.15 -5.86
CA ALA A 154 19.38 1.29 -4.93
C ALA A 154 19.09 0.70 -3.55
N SER A 155 17.83 0.57 -3.14
CA SER A 155 17.46 0.04 -1.81
C SER A 155 17.89 -1.41 -1.59
N GLY A 156 18.00 -2.22 -2.66
CA GLY A 156 18.23 -3.66 -2.59
C GLY A 156 17.04 -4.45 -1.99
N LEU A 157 15.88 -3.81 -1.81
CA LEU A 157 14.70 -4.37 -1.15
C LEU A 157 13.57 -4.71 -2.15
N GLY A 158 13.95 -5.09 -3.35
CA GLY A 158 13.03 -5.49 -4.40
C GLY A 158 13.53 -6.69 -5.20
N TRP A 159 12.58 -7.48 -5.71
CA TRP A 159 12.80 -8.62 -6.60
C TRP A 159 11.93 -8.45 -7.84
N ALA A 160 12.49 -8.75 -9.01
CA ALA A 160 11.75 -8.62 -10.25
C ALA A 160 11.97 -9.83 -11.17
N ALA A 161 10.96 -10.10 -11.98
CA ALA A 161 11.02 -11.05 -13.08
C ALA A 161 11.37 -10.29 -14.36
N PHE A 162 12.49 -10.67 -14.97
CA PHE A 162 13.01 -10.07 -16.17
C PHE A 162 12.89 -11.04 -17.36
N GLN A 163 12.57 -10.50 -18.51
CA GLN A 163 12.82 -11.14 -19.78
C GLN A 163 13.74 -10.20 -20.56
N GLU A 164 15.00 -10.63 -20.79
CA GLU A 164 16.07 -9.75 -21.20
C GLU A 164 16.21 -8.56 -20.23
N ASP A 165 16.04 -7.32 -20.69
CA ASP A 165 16.11 -6.10 -19.86
C ASP A 165 14.72 -5.58 -19.42
N GLU A 166 13.64 -6.26 -19.83
CA GLU A 166 12.28 -5.85 -19.52
C GLU A 166 11.81 -6.40 -18.17
N VAL A 167 11.22 -5.54 -17.34
CA VAL A 167 10.57 -5.93 -16.08
C VAL A 167 9.13 -6.35 -16.34
N LEU A 168 8.85 -7.65 -16.18
CA LEU A 168 7.52 -8.22 -16.36
C LEU A 168 6.67 -8.20 -15.08
N ALA A 169 7.31 -8.34 -13.94
CA ALA A 169 6.71 -8.27 -12.62
C ALA A 169 7.74 -7.84 -11.58
N VAL A 170 7.28 -7.17 -10.54
CA VAL A 170 8.14 -6.72 -9.44
C VAL A 170 7.40 -6.86 -8.11
N ALA A 171 8.13 -7.22 -7.06
CA ALA A 171 7.71 -7.15 -5.67
C ALA A 171 8.80 -6.43 -4.87
N CYS A 172 8.40 -5.53 -3.97
CA CYS A 172 9.33 -4.77 -3.16
C CYS A 172 8.79 -4.52 -1.76
N THR A 173 9.70 -4.25 -0.82
CA THR A 173 9.33 -3.61 0.44
C THR A 173 8.84 -2.22 0.14
N TYR A 174 7.57 -1.95 0.46
CA TYR A 174 6.95 -0.64 0.25
C TYR A 174 7.20 0.28 1.44
N PHE A 175 6.92 -0.22 2.66
CA PHE A 175 7.31 0.44 3.89
C PHE A 175 8.15 -0.50 4.76
N ARG A 176 9.34 -0.04 5.14
CA ARG A 176 10.26 -0.79 5.98
C ARG A 176 10.10 -0.36 7.43
N GLY A 177 9.62 -1.26 8.28
CA GLY A 177 9.64 -1.11 9.75
C GLY A 177 10.75 -1.92 10.39
N SER A 178 10.84 -1.86 11.71
CA SER A 178 11.86 -2.55 12.51
C SER A 178 11.60 -4.05 12.69
N ALA A 179 10.33 -4.50 12.62
CA ALA A 179 9.95 -5.90 12.74
C ALA A 179 9.16 -6.40 11.53
N TYR A 180 8.44 -5.51 10.85
CA TYR A 180 7.64 -5.84 9.68
C TYR A 180 8.05 -4.99 8.48
N GLU A 181 7.94 -5.60 7.30
CA GLU A 181 8.06 -4.90 6.03
C GLU A 181 6.76 -5.06 5.26
N ASP A 182 6.06 -3.94 5.01
CA ASP A 182 4.85 -3.95 4.17
C ASP A 182 5.26 -4.02 2.72
N ILE A 183 4.74 -4.99 1.97
CA ILE A 183 5.19 -5.24 0.61
C ILE A 183 4.19 -4.76 -0.43
N ALA A 184 4.71 -4.42 -1.60
CA ALA A 184 3.95 -4.11 -2.79
C ALA A 184 4.38 -5.00 -3.95
N CYS A 185 3.46 -5.27 -4.88
CA CYS A 185 3.80 -5.95 -6.11
C CYS A 185 2.97 -5.47 -7.30
N HIS A 186 3.57 -5.57 -8.47
CA HIS A 186 2.93 -5.29 -9.74
C HIS A 186 3.32 -6.35 -10.77
N THR A 187 2.43 -6.63 -11.71
CA THR A 187 2.72 -7.43 -12.90
C THR A 187 2.13 -6.73 -14.10
N ASP A 188 2.94 -6.55 -15.13
CA ASP A 188 2.49 -5.99 -16.39
C ASP A 188 1.24 -6.74 -16.89
N PRO A 189 0.19 -6.05 -17.31
CA PRO A 189 -1.06 -6.64 -17.75
C PRO A 189 -0.88 -7.75 -18.81
N ALA A 190 0.05 -7.59 -19.75
CA ALA A 190 0.33 -8.57 -20.81
C ALA A 190 0.97 -9.86 -20.27
N HIS A 191 1.59 -9.80 -19.09
CA HIS A 191 2.34 -10.92 -18.50
C HIS A 191 1.66 -11.54 -17.28
N ARG A 192 0.39 -11.21 -17.01
CA ARG A 192 -0.40 -11.79 -15.90
C ARG A 192 -0.68 -13.29 -16.11
N ARG A 193 -1.07 -13.97 -15.03
CA ARG A 193 -1.40 -15.42 -15.00
C ARG A 193 -0.24 -16.37 -15.33
N ARG A 194 1.00 -15.87 -15.35
CA ARG A 194 2.25 -16.64 -15.53
C ARG A 194 2.97 -16.93 -14.21
N ARG A 195 2.33 -16.68 -13.05
CA ARG A 195 2.86 -16.83 -11.68
C ARG A 195 4.10 -15.97 -11.38
N LEU A 196 4.39 -14.93 -12.16
CA LEU A 196 5.56 -14.07 -12.00
C LEU A 196 5.51 -13.30 -10.68
N ALA A 197 4.37 -12.69 -10.35
CA ALA A 197 4.20 -12.02 -9.06
C ALA A 197 4.43 -12.97 -7.89
N LEU A 198 3.93 -14.21 -7.94
CA LEU A 198 4.14 -15.18 -6.89
C LEU A 198 5.64 -15.51 -6.73
N ALA A 199 6.38 -15.67 -7.82
CA ALA A 199 7.82 -15.92 -7.77
C ALA A 199 8.57 -14.75 -7.13
N CYS A 200 8.30 -13.50 -7.54
CA CYS A 200 8.93 -12.31 -6.97
C CYS A 200 8.56 -12.14 -5.48
N VAL A 201 7.29 -12.29 -5.12
CA VAL A 201 6.81 -12.18 -3.73
C VAL A 201 7.45 -13.24 -2.84
N THR A 202 7.53 -14.49 -3.29
CA THR A 202 8.14 -15.57 -2.51
C THR A 202 9.62 -15.30 -2.27
N ALA A 203 10.35 -14.86 -3.30
CA ALA A 203 11.76 -14.49 -3.16
C ALA A 203 11.95 -13.30 -2.19
N LEU A 204 11.09 -12.29 -2.29
CA LEU A 204 11.11 -11.16 -1.36
C LEU A 204 10.79 -11.57 0.07
N CYS A 205 9.80 -12.45 0.29
CA CYS A 205 9.45 -12.95 1.63
C CYS A 205 10.62 -13.71 2.27
N GLN A 206 11.33 -14.54 1.51
CA GLN A 206 12.54 -15.23 1.98
C GLN A 206 13.63 -14.25 2.36
N ASP A 207 13.82 -13.21 1.57
CA ASP A 207 14.80 -12.16 1.79
C ASP A 207 14.47 -11.33 3.04
N ILE A 208 13.19 -10.95 3.24
CA ILE A 208 12.71 -10.26 4.45
C ILE A 208 12.91 -11.13 5.69
N ALA A 209 12.56 -12.43 5.62
CA ALA A 209 12.78 -13.36 6.72
C ALA A 209 14.29 -13.54 7.03
N GLY A 210 15.14 -13.56 6.00
CA GLY A 210 16.60 -13.61 6.16
C GLY A 210 17.20 -12.38 6.88
N ARG A 211 16.48 -11.24 6.86
CA ARG A 211 16.83 -10.04 7.65
C ARG A 211 16.23 -10.05 9.06
N GLY A 212 15.51 -11.10 9.45
CA GLY A 212 14.86 -11.22 10.75
C GLY A 212 13.52 -10.46 10.85
N HIS A 213 12.97 -10.00 9.73
CA HIS A 213 11.69 -9.31 9.68
C HIS A 213 10.56 -10.21 9.17
N THR A 214 9.32 -9.78 9.37
CA THR A 214 8.13 -10.48 8.90
C THR A 214 7.45 -9.68 7.79
N PRO A 215 7.16 -10.29 6.61
CA PRO A 215 6.41 -9.60 5.57
C PRO A 215 4.98 -9.31 5.99
N SER A 216 4.48 -8.12 5.71
CA SER A 216 3.07 -7.77 5.75
C SER A 216 2.57 -7.33 4.37
N TRP A 217 1.27 -7.39 4.16
CA TRP A 217 0.64 -7.08 2.89
C TRP A 217 -0.65 -6.33 3.14
N THR A 218 -0.82 -5.20 2.49
CA THR A 218 -2.07 -4.45 2.55
C THR A 218 -2.71 -4.33 1.16
N CYS A 219 -4.02 -4.55 1.09
CA CYS A 219 -4.77 -4.35 -0.14
C CYS A 219 -6.19 -3.88 0.13
N SER A 220 -6.86 -3.36 -0.91
CA SER A 220 -8.29 -3.08 -0.86
C SER A 220 -9.09 -4.36 -0.69
N ARG A 221 -10.19 -4.28 0.06
CA ARG A 221 -11.15 -5.37 0.21
C ARG A 221 -11.69 -5.85 -1.15
N ASP A 222 -11.86 -4.93 -2.10
CA ASP A 222 -12.37 -5.24 -3.44
C ASP A 222 -11.31 -5.82 -4.38
N ASN A 223 -10.02 -5.71 -4.05
CA ASN A 223 -8.94 -6.23 -4.88
C ASN A 223 -8.80 -7.75 -4.71
N ARG A 224 -9.75 -8.49 -5.28
CA ARG A 224 -9.76 -9.96 -5.22
C ARG A 224 -8.47 -10.60 -5.77
N PRO A 225 -7.88 -10.16 -6.90
CA PRO A 225 -6.61 -10.71 -7.36
C PRO A 225 -5.48 -10.58 -6.36
N SER A 226 -5.34 -9.41 -5.72
CA SER A 226 -4.32 -9.17 -4.69
C SER A 226 -4.53 -10.05 -3.46
N ARG A 227 -5.78 -10.17 -2.99
CA ARG A 227 -6.13 -11.04 -1.85
C ARG A 227 -5.81 -12.51 -2.13
N LEU A 228 -6.12 -12.98 -3.34
CA LEU A 228 -5.83 -14.36 -3.74
C LEU A 228 -4.31 -14.60 -3.82
N LEU A 229 -3.56 -13.65 -4.38
CA LEU A 229 -2.10 -13.74 -4.43
C LEU A 229 -1.49 -13.77 -3.02
N ALA A 230 -1.92 -12.90 -2.12
CA ALA A 230 -1.49 -12.91 -0.73
C ALA A 230 -1.76 -14.27 -0.06
N TRP A 231 -2.97 -14.83 -0.23
CA TRP A 231 -3.31 -16.14 0.32
C TRP A 231 -2.41 -17.26 -0.21
N VAL A 232 -2.20 -17.32 -1.53
CA VAL A 232 -1.35 -18.34 -2.19
C VAL A 232 0.12 -18.16 -1.80
N ALA A 233 0.58 -16.94 -1.58
CA ALA A 233 1.93 -16.63 -1.13
C ALA A 233 2.15 -16.86 0.39
N GLY A 234 1.16 -17.40 1.12
CA GLY A 234 1.31 -17.79 2.52
C GLY A 234 0.91 -16.73 3.53
N PHE A 235 0.33 -15.61 3.10
CA PHE A 235 -0.19 -14.59 4.00
C PHE A 235 -1.57 -14.95 4.55
N ARG A 236 -1.86 -14.51 5.78
CA ARG A 236 -3.16 -14.68 6.44
C ARG A 236 -3.67 -13.34 6.93
N LEU A 237 -4.98 -13.13 6.79
CA LEU A 237 -5.66 -11.92 7.25
C LEU A 237 -5.54 -11.81 8.78
N VAL A 238 -5.12 -10.66 9.26
CA VAL A 238 -4.98 -10.38 10.69
C VAL A 238 -5.83 -9.20 11.14
N HIS A 239 -6.11 -8.25 10.25
CA HIS A 239 -6.87 -7.05 10.59
C HIS A 239 -7.55 -6.42 9.37
N GLU A 240 -8.71 -5.78 9.59
CA GLU A 240 -9.37 -4.92 8.62
C GLU A 240 -9.38 -3.48 9.16
N TYR A 241 -9.18 -2.50 8.29
CA TYR A 241 -9.14 -1.10 8.68
C TYR A 241 -9.63 -0.20 7.53
N VAL A 242 -9.77 1.09 7.80
CA VAL A 242 -10.25 2.05 6.79
C VAL A 242 -9.17 3.11 6.54
N HIS A 243 -8.85 3.34 5.27
CA HIS A 243 -8.28 4.59 4.81
C HIS A 243 -9.39 5.54 4.40
N TYR A 244 -9.14 6.82 4.59
CA TYR A 244 -10.02 7.88 4.09
C TYR A 244 -9.30 8.60 2.97
N LEU A 245 -9.79 8.46 1.73
CA LEU A 245 -9.31 9.28 0.61
C LEU A 245 -9.88 10.69 0.79
N THR A 246 -8.98 11.66 0.92
CA THR A 246 -9.28 13.08 1.10
C THR A 246 -9.34 13.82 -0.23
N GLY A 247 -10.14 14.91 -0.29
CA GLY A 247 -10.23 15.76 -1.46
C GLY A 247 -11.21 15.27 -2.53
N GLN A 248 -11.28 16.01 -3.64
CA GLN A 248 -12.05 15.59 -4.80
C GLN A 248 -11.25 14.59 -5.61
N PRO A 249 -11.87 13.49 -6.14
CA PRO A 249 -11.26 12.75 -7.22
C PRO A 249 -11.04 13.74 -8.36
N ALA A 250 -9.81 13.81 -8.88
CA ALA A 250 -9.48 14.66 -10.01
C ALA A 250 -10.56 14.51 -11.08
N ARG A 251 -11.27 15.60 -11.40
CA ARG A 251 -12.10 15.66 -12.61
C ARG A 251 -11.13 15.29 -13.74
N CYS A 252 -11.50 14.34 -14.59
CA CYS A 252 -10.72 13.94 -15.74
C CYS A 252 -10.19 15.15 -16.52
N GLY A 253 -8.94 15.51 -16.24
CA GLY A 253 -8.20 16.62 -16.82
C GLY A 253 -6.84 16.59 -16.17
N ALA A 254 -5.84 16.13 -16.90
CA ALA A 254 -4.50 15.88 -16.43
C ALA A 254 -3.96 17.04 -15.58
N VAL A 255 -3.70 16.76 -14.30
CA VAL A 255 -2.82 17.59 -13.46
C VAL A 255 -1.52 16.81 -13.35
N PRO A 256 -0.39 17.35 -13.83
CA PRO A 256 0.92 16.72 -13.64
C PRO A 256 1.26 16.72 -12.14
N GLY A 257 1.44 15.55 -11.56
CA GLY A 257 1.93 15.40 -10.18
C GLY A 257 0.99 14.78 -9.16
N SER A 258 -0.24 14.41 -9.51
CA SER A 258 -1.06 13.60 -8.60
C SER A 258 -0.51 12.17 -8.54
N PRO A 259 -0.32 11.59 -7.32
CA PRO A 259 -0.02 10.17 -7.22
C PRO A 259 -1.17 9.40 -7.87
N ALA A 260 -0.84 8.57 -8.86
CA ALA A 260 -1.80 7.74 -9.54
C ALA A 260 -2.59 6.95 -8.49
N ALA A 261 -3.89 7.13 -8.49
CA ALA A 261 -4.79 6.31 -7.69
C ALA A 261 -4.44 4.85 -7.98
N HIS A 262 -4.20 4.08 -6.94
CA HIS A 262 -4.19 2.62 -7.04
C HIS A 262 -5.41 2.23 -7.88
N PRO A 263 -5.29 1.49 -8.98
CA PRO A 263 -6.43 1.14 -9.78
C PRO A 263 -7.36 0.26 -8.97
N ALA A 264 -8.29 0.86 -8.24
CA ALA A 264 -9.54 0.21 -7.93
C ALA A 264 -10.16 -0.06 -9.30
N ALA A 265 -10.34 -1.34 -9.65
CA ALA A 265 -11.02 -1.72 -10.88
C ALA A 265 -12.30 -0.87 -10.99
N ALA A 266 -12.32 0.03 -11.97
CA ALA A 266 -13.47 0.84 -12.25
C ALA A 266 -14.62 -0.11 -12.63
N VAL A 267 -15.55 -0.30 -11.73
CA VAL A 267 -16.87 -0.84 -12.06
C VAL A 267 -17.54 0.25 -12.88
N ARG A 268 -17.62 0.05 -14.18
CA ARG A 268 -18.44 0.89 -15.06
C ARG A 268 -19.91 0.75 -14.63
N PRO A 269 -20.64 1.81 -14.31
CA PRO A 269 -22.07 1.76 -14.17
C PRO A 269 -22.68 1.70 -15.57
N GLY A 270 -23.19 0.55 -15.99
CA GLY A 270 -23.90 0.46 -17.23
C GLY A 270 -23.87 -0.91 -17.89
N ASP A 271 -24.32 -1.96 -17.21
CA ASP A 271 -24.85 -3.17 -17.88
C ASP A 271 -25.83 -3.89 -16.93
N THR A 272 -26.88 -3.17 -16.55
CA THR A 272 -28.10 -3.81 -16.06
C THR A 272 -29.01 -4.10 -17.26
N LYS A 273 -28.75 -5.21 -17.96
CA LYS A 273 -29.81 -5.87 -18.73
C LYS A 273 -30.72 -6.58 -17.74
N ALA A 274 -31.87 -6.01 -17.56
CA ALA A 274 -33.01 -6.66 -16.94
C ALA A 274 -33.36 -7.93 -17.72
N SER A 275 -33.41 -9.06 -17.03
CA SER A 275 -34.11 -10.26 -17.47
C SER A 275 -35.16 -10.62 -16.44
N PRO A 276 -36.40 -10.90 -16.88
CA PRO A 276 -37.52 -11.12 -15.98
C PRO A 276 -37.61 -12.54 -15.49
N GLY A 277 -37.94 -12.72 -14.21
CA GLY A 277 -38.74 -13.78 -13.68
C GLY A 277 -38.11 -15.18 -13.58
N GLY A 278 -37.82 -15.60 -12.34
CA GLY A 278 -37.54 -16.98 -12.02
C GLY A 278 -37.19 -17.16 -10.54
N THR A 279 -38.21 -17.26 -9.70
CA THR A 279 -38.07 -17.70 -8.31
C THR A 279 -37.71 -19.19 -8.26
N PRO A 280 -36.61 -19.61 -7.63
CA PRO A 280 -36.44 -21.01 -7.25
C PRO A 280 -37.07 -21.24 -5.87
N ARG A 281 -38.15 -22.04 -5.85
CA ARG A 281 -38.70 -22.67 -4.65
C ARG A 281 -37.64 -23.59 -4.03
N TRP A 282 -37.29 -23.31 -2.78
CA TRP A 282 -36.61 -24.27 -1.90
C TRP A 282 -37.63 -25.33 -1.46
N ARG A 283 -37.41 -26.56 -1.88
CA ARG A 283 -38.04 -27.76 -1.25
C ARG A 283 -37.06 -28.28 -0.21
N GLY A 284 -37.51 -28.24 1.03
CA GLY A 284 -36.88 -28.97 2.10
C GLY A 284 -36.92 -30.49 1.84
N ARG A 285 -35.86 -31.17 2.25
CA ARG A 285 -35.91 -32.59 2.56
C ARG A 285 -35.44 -32.76 4.00
N ASP A 286 -36.41 -33.24 4.78
CA ASP A 286 -36.21 -33.75 6.11
C ASP A 286 -35.47 -35.11 6.08
N SER A 287 -34.75 -35.30 7.15
CA SER A 287 -34.56 -36.52 7.97
C SER A 287 -33.79 -37.73 7.40
N VAL A 288 -33.02 -38.22 8.31
CA VAL A 288 -32.85 -39.55 8.90
C VAL A 288 -31.45 -40.15 8.79
N ARG A 289 -30.91 -40.26 9.94
CA ARG A 289 -30.00 -41.13 10.70
C ARG A 289 -28.53 -40.77 10.73
#